data_dc49bea91e82298e7e0eb4500cce3d3c
#
_entry.id   dc49bea91e82298e7e0eb4500cce3d3c
#
_cell.length_a   1.000
_cell.length_b   1.000
_cell.length_c   1.000
_cell.angle_alpha   90.00
_cell.angle_beta   90.00
_cell.angle_gamma   90.00
#
_symmetry.space_group_name_H-M   'P 1'
#
loop_
_entity.id
_entity.type
_entity.pdbx_description
1 polymer ?
#
loop_
_entity_poly.entity_id
_entity_poly.type
_entity_poly.pdbx_seq_one_letter_code
_entity_poly.pdbx_strand_id
1 'polypeptide(L)'
;MIIDWNYNRIGEKRPDVKNFILEKKYKTIDIGASAMYWSYPECKYVADSVVISNEGTTFFKLNLEDKSTWSELLSYVETNGKFDFSICSHTLEDVFNPLDLIGLLTKISNSGFIAIPSKYDEFLFLYGQPYRGNAHHKQFFDMVNDKLTIFPKFSWIENDERSNEILKYDKGRELSFYWENEIPVEIFGVGKPFMSDGDLMNEYYKQLVK
;
A
#
# COMPACT_ATOMS: atom_id res chain seq x y z
N MET A 1 -9.43 4.60 11.23
CA MET A 1 -8.38 5.65 11.38
C MET A 1 -7.00 5.06 11.11
N ILE A 2 -6.03 5.88 10.68
CA ILE A 2 -4.62 5.48 10.56
C ILE A 2 -3.94 5.65 11.92
N ILE A 3 -3.15 4.65 12.30
CA ILE A 3 -2.45 4.59 13.59
C ILE A 3 -0.98 4.28 13.32
N ASP A 4 -0.08 4.95 14.05
CA ASP A 4 1.35 4.64 14.08
C ASP A 4 2.01 4.52 12.69
N TRP A 5 1.84 5.55 11.86
CA TRP A 5 2.52 5.59 10.58
C TRP A 5 3.98 6.04 10.71
N ASN A 6 4.86 5.45 9.91
CA ASN A 6 6.28 5.81 9.92
C ASN A 6 6.95 5.47 8.58
N TYR A 7 8.10 6.11 8.34
CA TYR A 7 9.05 5.70 7.32
C TYR A 7 10.06 4.73 7.92
N ASN A 8 10.30 3.61 7.24
CA ASN A 8 11.12 2.52 7.74
C ASN A 8 12.10 2.03 6.66
N ARG A 9 13.01 1.16 7.04
CA ARG A 9 13.70 0.28 6.08
C ARG A 9 12.71 -0.75 5.56
N ILE A 10 12.89 -1.18 4.31
CA ILE A 10 12.00 -2.19 3.72
C ILE A 10 11.96 -3.43 4.61
N GLY A 11 10.76 -3.83 5.01
CA GLY A 11 10.51 -5.00 5.84
C GLY A 11 10.89 -4.88 7.32
N GLU A 12 11.29 -3.71 7.80
CA GLU A 12 11.68 -3.49 9.21
C GLU A 12 10.55 -3.85 10.18
N LYS A 13 9.31 -3.54 9.82
CA LYS A 13 8.14 -3.79 10.67
C LYS A 13 7.58 -5.23 10.60
N ARG A 14 8.06 -6.06 9.67
CA ARG A 14 7.54 -7.43 9.49
C ARG A 14 7.57 -8.30 10.76
N PRO A 15 8.68 -8.32 11.55
CA PRO A 15 8.70 -9.07 12.81
C PRO A 15 7.67 -8.56 13.83
N ASP A 16 7.51 -7.23 13.93
CA ASP A 16 6.56 -6.63 14.87
C ASP A 16 5.12 -7.03 14.52
N VAL A 17 4.77 -7.00 13.23
CA VAL A 17 3.44 -7.41 12.73
C VAL A 17 3.18 -8.89 13.01
N LYS A 18 4.17 -9.78 12.78
CA LYS A 18 4.05 -11.21 13.08
C LYS A 18 3.81 -11.45 14.57
N ASN A 19 4.60 -10.81 15.43
CA ASN A 19 4.42 -10.91 16.89
C ASN A 19 3.05 -10.40 17.33
N PHE A 20 2.61 -9.26 16.77
CA PHE A 20 1.30 -8.69 17.04
C PHE A 20 0.15 -9.66 16.70
N ILE A 21 0.19 -10.29 15.52
CA ILE A 21 -0.81 -11.27 15.09
C ILE A 21 -0.85 -12.47 16.05
N LEU A 22 0.32 -12.98 16.43
CA LEU A 22 0.44 -14.13 17.34
C LEU A 22 -0.10 -13.83 18.75
N GLU A 23 0.29 -12.67 19.31
CA GLU A 23 -0.15 -12.25 20.64
C GLU A 23 -1.67 -12.05 20.71
N LYS A 24 -2.23 -11.42 19.67
CA LYS A 24 -3.68 -11.17 19.58
C LYS A 24 -4.47 -12.39 19.17
N LYS A 25 -3.85 -13.41 18.60
CA LYS A 25 -4.50 -14.59 18.00
C LYS A 25 -5.53 -14.22 16.93
N TYR A 26 -5.21 -13.22 16.15
CA TYR A 26 -6.12 -12.68 15.14
C TYR A 26 -6.31 -13.64 13.96
N LYS A 27 -7.56 -13.74 13.49
CA LYS A 27 -7.88 -14.31 12.18
C LYS A 27 -7.40 -13.32 11.12
N THR A 28 -6.25 -13.61 10.51
CA THR A 28 -5.52 -12.67 9.64
C THR A 28 -5.50 -13.14 8.20
N ILE A 29 -5.64 -12.20 7.25
CA ILE A 29 -5.51 -12.42 5.81
C ILE A 29 -4.40 -11.54 5.24
N ASP A 30 -3.61 -12.09 4.30
CA ASP A 30 -2.58 -11.36 3.53
C ASP A 30 -3.08 -11.18 2.09
N ILE A 31 -3.14 -9.93 1.63
CA ILE A 31 -3.67 -9.53 0.33
C ILE A 31 -2.53 -9.08 -0.58
N GLY A 32 -2.40 -9.73 -1.76
CA GLY A 32 -1.27 -9.49 -2.66
C GLY A 32 0.03 -10.10 -2.14
N ALA A 33 -0.07 -11.26 -1.52
CA ALA A 33 0.99 -11.87 -0.73
C ALA A 33 2.16 -12.41 -1.55
N SER A 34 1.98 -12.65 -2.85
CA SER A 34 2.92 -13.34 -3.74
C SER A 34 3.29 -14.78 -3.28
N ALA A 35 4.06 -15.50 -4.08
CA ALA A 35 4.39 -16.91 -3.82
C ALA A 35 5.24 -17.15 -2.56
N MET A 36 5.96 -16.15 -2.08
CA MET A 36 6.82 -16.24 -0.88
C MET A 36 6.46 -15.13 0.12
N TYR A 37 5.22 -15.15 0.60
CA TYR A 37 4.76 -14.13 1.53
C TYR A 37 5.43 -14.26 2.90
N TRP A 38 5.90 -13.13 3.38
CA TRP A 38 6.66 -13.05 4.63
C TRP A 38 5.82 -13.30 5.89
N SER A 39 4.49 -13.18 5.79
CA SER A 39 3.57 -13.36 6.91
C SER A 39 3.34 -14.84 7.29
N TYR A 40 3.81 -15.80 6.45
CA TYR A 40 3.77 -17.23 6.77
C TYR A 40 4.79 -17.59 7.87
N PRO A 41 4.51 -18.54 8.78
CA PRO A 41 3.28 -19.34 8.91
C PRO A 41 2.18 -18.71 9.78
N GLU A 42 2.35 -17.49 10.28
CA GLU A 42 1.44 -16.84 11.23
C GLU A 42 0.11 -16.46 10.57
N CYS A 43 0.15 -16.02 9.31
CA CYS A 43 -1.03 -15.75 8.50
C CYS A 43 -1.44 -17.00 7.70
N LYS A 44 -2.67 -17.47 7.91
CA LYS A 44 -3.20 -18.70 7.28
C LYS A 44 -4.18 -18.45 6.14
N TYR A 45 -4.59 -17.21 5.91
CA TYR A 45 -5.48 -16.85 4.82
C TYR A 45 -4.74 -15.91 3.88
N VAL A 46 -4.83 -16.19 2.59
CA VAL A 46 -4.09 -15.45 1.56
C VAL A 46 -5.00 -15.20 0.35
N ALA A 47 -4.92 -14.02 -0.23
CA ALA A 47 -5.62 -13.67 -1.45
C ALA A 47 -4.65 -13.09 -2.49
N ASP A 48 -4.54 -13.74 -3.65
CA ASP A 48 -3.63 -13.33 -4.73
C ASP A 48 -4.10 -13.90 -6.09
N SER A 49 -3.56 -13.38 -7.17
CA SER A 49 -3.72 -13.94 -8.52
C SER A 49 -2.81 -15.15 -8.75
N VAL A 50 -1.66 -15.20 -8.10
CA VAL A 50 -0.68 -16.29 -8.13
C VAL A 50 -1.05 -17.33 -7.07
N VAL A 51 -1.15 -18.59 -7.50
CA VAL A 51 -1.50 -19.70 -6.60
C VAL A 51 -0.40 -19.89 -5.54
N ILE A 52 -0.83 -19.84 -4.28
CA ILE A 52 0.01 -20.08 -3.11
C ILE A 52 -0.44 -21.41 -2.48
N SER A 53 0.49 -22.33 -2.35
CA SER A 53 0.24 -23.66 -1.77
C SER A 53 1.21 -23.95 -0.63
N ASN A 54 0.88 -23.41 0.56
CA ASN A 54 1.60 -23.72 1.79
C ASN A 54 0.69 -24.53 2.71
N GLU A 55 1.27 -25.42 3.51
CA GLU A 55 0.54 -26.29 4.41
C GLU A 55 -0.34 -25.47 5.38
N GLY A 56 -1.62 -25.83 5.46
CA GLY A 56 -2.58 -25.19 6.34
C GLY A 56 -3.00 -23.78 5.92
N THR A 57 -2.73 -23.37 4.67
CA THR A 57 -3.15 -22.08 4.12
C THR A 57 -4.47 -22.21 3.37
N THR A 58 -5.40 -21.31 3.67
CA THR A 58 -6.62 -21.09 2.86
C THR A 58 -6.33 -20.01 1.82
N PHE A 59 -6.44 -20.36 0.56
CA PHE A 59 -6.10 -19.47 -0.57
C PHE A 59 -7.35 -19.04 -1.32
N PHE A 60 -7.52 -17.73 -1.49
CA PHE A 60 -8.53 -17.11 -2.35
C PHE A 60 -7.86 -16.64 -3.63
N LYS A 61 -8.17 -17.30 -4.76
CA LYS A 61 -7.65 -16.86 -6.05
C LYS A 61 -8.46 -15.67 -6.56
N LEU A 62 -7.82 -14.51 -6.64
CA LEU A 62 -8.45 -13.30 -7.16
C LEU A 62 -7.45 -12.40 -7.88
N ASN A 63 -7.95 -11.58 -8.79
CA ASN A 63 -7.21 -10.49 -9.40
C ASN A 63 -7.62 -9.17 -8.73
N LEU A 64 -6.69 -8.47 -8.11
CA LEU A 64 -6.96 -7.21 -7.42
C LEU A 64 -7.46 -6.09 -8.35
N GLU A 65 -7.19 -6.21 -9.65
CA GLU A 65 -7.66 -5.30 -10.69
C GLU A 65 -9.07 -5.63 -11.22
N ASP A 66 -9.61 -6.79 -10.87
CA ASP A 66 -10.91 -7.27 -11.38
C ASP A 66 -11.84 -7.67 -10.23
N LYS A 67 -12.74 -6.76 -9.87
CA LYS A 67 -13.73 -6.96 -8.80
C LYS A 67 -14.63 -8.16 -8.99
N SER A 68 -14.84 -8.60 -10.24
CA SER A 68 -15.66 -9.78 -10.51
C SER A 68 -15.07 -11.06 -9.93
N THR A 69 -13.76 -11.09 -9.73
CA THR A 69 -13.03 -12.22 -9.14
C THR A 69 -13.06 -12.26 -7.61
N TRP A 70 -13.59 -11.23 -6.93
CA TRP A 70 -13.58 -11.12 -5.47
C TRP A 70 -14.72 -11.88 -4.77
N SER A 71 -15.65 -12.46 -5.55
CA SER A 71 -16.88 -13.06 -5.05
C SER A 71 -16.66 -14.16 -4.01
N GLU A 72 -15.66 -15.03 -4.20
CA GLU A 72 -15.35 -16.11 -3.25
C GLU A 72 -14.93 -15.56 -1.88
N LEU A 73 -13.98 -14.60 -1.85
CA LEU A 73 -13.52 -13.96 -0.62
C LEU A 73 -14.66 -13.20 0.07
N LEU A 74 -15.48 -12.47 -0.69
CA LEU A 74 -16.60 -11.72 -0.13
C LEU A 74 -17.66 -12.65 0.45
N SER A 75 -18.01 -13.75 -0.24
CA SER A 75 -18.94 -14.77 0.28
C SER A 75 -18.41 -15.46 1.55
N TYR A 76 -17.10 -15.71 1.59
CA TYR A 76 -16.47 -16.21 2.79
C TYR A 76 -16.66 -15.27 4.00
N VAL A 77 -16.43 -13.97 3.78
CA VAL A 77 -16.60 -12.94 4.82
C VAL A 77 -18.06 -12.78 5.25
N GLU A 78 -19.01 -12.86 4.31
CA GLU A 78 -20.46 -12.83 4.61
C GLU A 78 -20.87 -14.00 5.51
N THR A 79 -20.30 -15.18 5.29
CA THR A 79 -20.65 -16.40 6.02
C THR A 79 -19.92 -16.53 7.37
N ASN A 80 -18.63 -16.12 7.41
CA ASN A 80 -17.73 -16.40 8.53
C ASN A 80 -17.33 -15.15 9.33
N GLY A 81 -17.89 -13.99 8.99
CA GLY A 81 -17.51 -12.70 9.56
C GLY A 81 -16.18 -12.19 9.00
N LYS A 82 -15.91 -10.92 9.26
CA LYS A 82 -14.66 -10.26 8.85
C LYS A 82 -13.44 -10.92 9.48
N PHE A 83 -12.31 -10.71 8.82
CA PHE A 83 -11.01 -10.94 9.46
C PHE A 83 -10.77 -9.87 10.54
N ASP A 84 -10.07 -10.26 11.59
CA ASP A 84 -9.66 -9.30 12.63
C ASP A 84 -8.62 -8.34 12.07
N PHE A 85 -7.74 -8.85 11.19
CA PHE A 85 -6.61 -8.12 10.68
C PHE A 85 -6.27 -8.49 9.23
N SER A 86 -5.93 -7.49 8.41
CA SER A 86 -5.40 -7.72 7.07
C SER A 86 -3.98 -7.17 6.93
N ILE A 87 -3.16 -7.87 6.15
CA ILE A 87 -1.87 -7.39 5.69
C ILE A 87 -2.01 -7.03 4.21
N CYS A 88 -1.44 -5.89 3.81
CA CYS A 88 -1.29 -5.51 2.41
C CYS A 88 0.09 -4.84 2.27
N SER A 89 1.04 -5.57 1.71
CA SER A 89 2.44 -5.14 1.68
C SER A 89 2.98 -5.14 0.26
N HIS A 90 3.43 -3.99 -0.22
CA HIS A 90 3.95 -3.79 -1.58
C HIS A 90 2.96 -4.30 -2.65
N THR A 91 1.76 -3.73 -2.62
CA THR A 91 0.65 -4.14 -3.51
C THR A 91 -0.16 -2.93 -4.00
N LEU A 92 -0.38 -1.92 -3.13
CA LEU A 92 -1.18 -0.75 -3.50
C LEU A 92 -0.57 0.07 -4.63
N GLU A 93 0.74 0.10 -4.72
CA GLU A 93 1.50 0.80 -5.76
C GLU A 93 1.37 0.17 -7.14
N ASP A 94 1.06 -1.12 -7.18
CA ASP A 94 0.99 -1.92 -8.42
C ASP A 94 -0.39 -1.92 -9.07
N VAL A 95 -1.44 -1.62 -8.31
CA VAL A 95 -2.82 -1.64 -8.84
C VAL A 95 -3.17 -0.31 -9.51
N PHE A 96 -3.97 -0.34 -10.59
CA PHE A 96 -4.43 0.87 -11.28
C PHE A 96 -5.41 1.69 -10.44
N ASN A 97 -6.25 1.02 -9.63
CA ASN A 97 -7.22 1.69 -8.77
C ASN A 97 -7.02 1.30 -7.30
N PRO A 98 -6.11 1.96 -6.58
CA PRO A 98 -5.85 1.66 -5.18
C PRO A 98 -7.05 1.94 -4.27
N LEU A 99 -7.99 2.82 -4.65
CA LEU A 99 -9.21 3.04 -3.86
C LEU A 99 -10.09 1.79 -3.80
N ASP A 100 -10.14 1.01 -4.86
CA ASP A 100 -10.89 -0.24 -4.88
C ASP A 100 -10.28 -1.26 -3.92
N LEU A 101 -8.95 -1.37 -3.92
CA LEU A 101 -8.25 -2.25 -2.99
C LEU A 101 -8.39 -1.79 -1.53
N ILE A 102 -8.28 -0.48 -1.26
CA ILE A 102 -8.55 0.10 0.07
C ILE A 102 -9.98 -0.20 0.51
N GLY A 103 -10.95 -0.06 -0.39
CA GLY A 103 -12.35 -0.44 -0.15
C GLY A 103 -12.53 -1.93 0.14
N LEU A 104 -11.79 -2.80 -0.55
CA LEU A 104 -11.79 -4.23 -0.25
C LEU A 104 -11.25 -4.50 1.16
N LEU A 105 -10.08 -3.95 1.52
CA LEU A 105 -9.46 -4.15 2.83
C LEU A 105 -10.43 -3.80 3.97
N THR A 106 -11.07 -2.63 3.91
CA THR A 106 -12.02 -2.19 4.95
C THR A 106 -13.34 -2.97 4.94
N LYS A 107 -13.70 -3.57 3.80
CA LYS A 107 -14.87 -4.45 3.70
C LYS A 107 -14.63 -5.82 4.33
N ILE A 108 -13.43 -6.39 4.19
CA ILE A 108 -13.13 -7.78 4.60
C ILE A 108 -12.51 -7.87 5.99
N SER A 109 -11.93 -6.80 6.53
CA SER A 109 -11.27 -6.81 7.84
C SER A 109 -11.64 -5.60 8.70
N ASN A 110 -11.41 -5.71 10.02
CA ASN A 110 -11.70 -4.65 10.99
C ASN A 110 -10.51 -3.72 11.20
N SER A 111 -9.31 -4.26 11.00
CA SER A 111 -8.04 -3.57 11.16
C SER A 111 -7.00 -4.15 10.20
N GLY A 112 -5.84 -3.55 10.12
CA GLY A 112 -4.76 -4.11 9.31
C GLY A 112 -3.46 -3.33 9.36
N PHE A 113 -2.51 -3.83 8.59
CA PHE A 113 -1.21 -3.24 8.35
C PHE A 113 -1.00 -3.05 6.85
N ILE A 114 -0.53 -1.88 6.49
CA ILE A 114 -0.13 -1.57 5.10
C ILE A 114 1.33 -1.15 5.11
N ALA A 115 2.10 -1.69 4.17
CA ALA A 115 3.45 -1.26 3.84
C ALA A 115 3.56 -1.05 2.33
N ILE A 116 4.09 0.09 1.93
CA ILE A 116 4.22 0.52 0.53
C ILE A 116 5.57 1.23 0.34
N PRO A 117 6.13 1.26 -0.86
CA PRO A 117 7.30 2.09 -1.13
C PRO A 117 7.05 3.54 -0.73
N SER A 118 8.00 4.14 -0.03
CA SER A 118 7.90 5.54 0.34
C SER A 118 8.17 6.45 -0.85
N LYS A 119 7.80 7.73 -0.74
CA LYS A 119 8.21 8.76 -1.72
C LYS A 119 9.72 8.78 -1.93
N TYR A 120 10.51 8.51 -0.91
CA TYR A 120 11.98 8.51 -1.01
C TYR A 120 12.48 7.36 -1.89
N ASP A 121 11.82 6.19 -1.88
CA ASP A 121 12.14 5.08 -2.78
C ASP A 121 11.73 5.42 -4.21
N GLU A 122 10.55 6.01 -4.41
CA GLU A 122 10.01 6.34 -5.73
C GLU A 122 10.76 7.47 -6.46
N PHE A 123 11.46 8.32 -5.74
CA PHE A 123 12.24 9.41 -6.34
C PHE A 123 13.72 9.06 -6.58
N LEU A 124 14.18 7.87 -6.23
CA LEU A 124 15.55 7.43 -6.51
C LEU A 124 15.70 6.81 -7.90
N PHE A 125 16.92 6.95 -8.45
CA PHE A 125 17.38 6.13 -9.56
C PHE A 125 17.88 4.79 -9.00
N LEU A 126 17.01 3.77 -9.03
CA LEU A 126 17.32 2.45 -8.48
C LEU A 126 18.19 1.65 -9.44
N TYR A 127 19.21 0.98 -8.90
CA TYR A 127 20.04 0.01 -9.63
C TYR A 127 20.65 0.54 -10.95
N GLY A 128 20.91 1.84 -11.06
CA GLY A 128 21.44 2.45 -12.28
C GLY A 128 20.47 2.54 -13.45
N GLN A 129 19.17 2.43 -13.19
CA GLN A 129 18.12 2.61 -14.18
C GLN A 129 18.01 4.08 -14.61
N PRO A 130 17.58 4.36 -15.87
CA PRO A 130 17.46 5.72 -16.38
C PRO A 130 16.17 6.44 -15.94
N TYR A 131 15.38 5.83 -15.04
CA TYR A 131 14.13 6.35 -14.49
C TYR A 131 14.10 6.23 -12.97
N ARG A 132 13.22 7.00 -12.33
CA ARG A 132 13.06 7.02 -10.87
C ARG A 132 12.09 5.96 -10.39
N GLY A 133 12.39 5.37 -9.23
CA GLY A 133 11.58 4.34 -8.60
C GLY A 133 11.43 3.08 -9.45
N ASN A 134 10.31 2.39 -9.31
CA ASN A 134 9.99 1.18 -10.06
C ASN A 134 9.05 1.47 -11.23
N ALA A 135 9.35 0.95 -12.43
CA ALA A 135 8.58 1.23 -13.65
C ALA A 135 7.15 0.65 -13.63
N HIS A 136 6.91 -0.41 -12.85
CA HIS A 136 5.60 -1.04 -12.72
C HIS A 136 4.68 -0.34 -11.73
N HIS A 137 5.21 0.49 -10.82
CA HIS A 137 4.40 1.27 -9.91
C HIS A 137 3.59 2.33 -10.65
N LYS A 138 2.28 2.37 -10.41
CA LYS A 138 1.33 3.28 -11.10
C LYS A 138 1.23 4.63 -10.40
N GLN A 139 1.38 4.63 -9.10
CA GLN A 139 1.33 5.77 -8.20
C GLN A 139 2.34 5.58 -7.07
N PHE A 140 2.53 6.64 -6.31
CA PHE A 140 3.20 6.56 -5.02
C PHE A 140 2.35 7.23 -3.94
N PHE A 141 2.76 7.06 -2.71
CA PHE A 141 1.97 7.42 -1.55
C PHE A 141 2.78 8.23 -0.56
N ASP A 142 2.08 9.07 0.17
CA ASP A 142 2.64 9.78 1.32
C ASP A 142 1.57 10.01 2.39
N MET A 143 1.99 10.27 3.61
CA MET A 143 1.11 10.75 4.66
C MET A 143 1.02 12.27 4.65
N VAL A 144 -0.15 12.81 4.35
CA VAL A 144 -0.41 14.25 4.37
C VAL A 144 -1.61 14.53 5.28
N ASN A 145 -1.39 15.30 6.35
CA ASN A 145 -2.43 15.63 7.33
C ASN A 145 -3.18 14.38 7.87
N ASP A 146 -2.43 13.35 8.25
CA ASP A 146 -2.93 12.07 8.77
C ASP A 146 -3.86 11.29 7.81
N LYS A 147 -3.75 11.56 6.51
CA LYS A 147 -4.42 10.82 5.45
C LYS A 147 -3.40 10.20 4.52
N LEU A 148 -3.70 8.99 4.05
CA LEU A 148 -2.97 8.37 2.97
C LEU A 148 -3.27 9.14 1.67
N THR A 149 -2.30 9.87 1.16
CA THR A 149 -2.44 10.63 -0.08
C THR A 149 -1.83 9.87 -1.23
N ILE A 150 -2.63 9.64 -2.28
CA ILE A 150 -2.23 8.97 -3.51
C ILE A 150 -1.76 10.02 -4.49
N PHE A 151 -0.52 9.91 -4.94
CA PHE A 151 0.09 10.78 -5.93
C PHE A 151 0.23 10.04 -7.26
N PRO A 152 -0.40 10.52 -8.35
CA PRO A 152 -0.13 9.97 -9.68
C PRO A 152 1.35 10.09 -10.05
N LYS A 153 1.92 9.04 -10.60
CA LYS A 153 3.32 9.06 -11.07
C LYS A 153 3.39 9.70 -12.46
N PHE A 154 3.61 11.00 -12.49
CA PHE A 154 3.71 11.75 -13.75
C PHE A 154 5.09 11.59 -14.39
N SER A 155 5.13 11.48 -15.72
CA SER A 155 6.37 11.30 -16.48
C SER A 155 7.40 12.43 -16.31
N TRP A 156 6.96 13.65 -15.99
CA TRP A 156 7.86 14.79 -15.81
C TRP A 156 8.68 14.72 -14.51
N ILE A 157 8.30 13.91 -13.51
CA ILE A 157 9.12 13.73 -12.28
C ILE A 157 10.52 13.16 -12.59
N GLU A 158 10.68 12.45 -13.70
CA GLU A 158 11.96 11.86 -14.12
C GLU A 158 13.05 12.91 -14.31
N ASN A 159 12.69 14.04 -14.88
CA ASN A 159 13.63 15.08 -15.29
C ASN A 159 13.55 16.36 -14.45
N ASP A 160 12.66 16.43 -13.46
CA ASP A 160 12.49 17.61 -12.63
C ASP A 160 13.51 17.61 -11.47
N GLU A 161 14.37 18.63 -11.45
CA GLU A 161 15.42 18.76 -10.41
C GLU A 161 14.85 18.86 -8.99
N ARG A 162 13.60 19.33 -8.82
CA ARG A 162 12.91 19.38 -7.54
C ARG A 162 12.72 17.99 -6.92
N SER A 163 12.70 16.95 -7.74
CA SER A 163 12.72 15.55 -7.28
C SER A 163 13.93 15.24 -6.40
N ASN A 164 15.07 15.90 -6.62
CA ASN A 164 16.26 15.73 -5.79
C ASN A 164 16.14 16.41 -4.44
N GLU A 165 15.29 17.42 -4.30
CA GLU A 165 15.07 18.08 -3.00
C GLU A 165 14.36 17.14 -2.02
N ILE A 166 13.46 16.27 -2.51
CA ILE A 166 12.78 15.26 -1.70
C ILE A 166 13.79 14.32 -1.05
N LEU A 167 14.81 13.89 -1.81
CA LEU A 167 15.83 12.94 -1.37
C LEU A 167 16.76 13.48 -0.29
N LYS A 168 16.86 14.80 -0.13
CA LYS A 168 17.66 15.41 0.96
C LYS A 168 17.10 15.09 2.35
N TYR A 169 15.84 14.71 2.43
CA TYR A 169 15.12 14.41 3.68
C TYR A 169 14.75 12.93 3.80
N ASP A 170 15.52 12.05 3.16
CA ASP A 170 15.27 10.59 3.17
C ASP A 170 15.12 10.08 4.61
N LYS A 171 13.92 9.60 4.92
CA LYS A 171 13.53 9.04 6.23
C LYS A 171 13.38 7.51 6.20
N GLY A 172 13.46 6.90 5.02
CA GLY A 172 13.29 5.48 4.85
C GLY A 172 12.59 5.11 3.54
N ARG A 173 12.77 3.87 3.11
CA ARG A 173 12.33 3.36 1.81
C ARG A 173 10.92 2.80 1.80
N GLU A 174 10.35 2.56 2.96
CA GLU A 174 9.02 2.00 3.13
C GLU A 174 8.19 2.93 4.00
N LEU A 175 6.98 3.29 3.56
CA LEU A 175 5.96 3.91 4.38
C LEU A 175 5.06 2.80 4.90
N SER A 176 4.92 2.68 6.21
CA SER A 176 4.05 1.68 6.80
C SER A 176 3.16 2.27 7.89
N PHE A 177 1.99 1.67 8.09
CA PHE A 177 1.03 2.08 9.11
C PHE A 177 0.05 0.97 9.46
N TYR A 178 -0.50 1.08 10.67
CA TYR A 178 -1.67 0.32 11.09
C TYR A 178 -2.93 1.14 10.84
N TRP A 179 -4.05 0.45 10.66
CA TRP A 179 -5.35 1.11 10.52
C TRP A 179 -6.44 0.32 11.24
N GLU A 180 -7.52 1.02 11.65
CA GLU A 180 -8.71 0.46 12.26
C GLU A 180 -9.96 1.07 11.63
N ASN A 181 -10.95 0.25 11.34
CA ASN A 181 -12.27 0.54 10.78
C ASN A 181 -12.25 1.19 9.39
N GLU A 182 -11.47 2.22 9.18
CA GLU A 182 -11.36 2.97 7.92
C GLU A 182 -9.92 3.41 7.65
N ILE A 183 -9.62 3.62 6.38
CA ILE A 183 -8.36 4.19 5.92
C ILE A 183 -8.69 5.55 5.31
N PRO A 184 -8.47 6.67 6.01
CA PRO A 184 -8.62 8.00 5.45
C PRO A 184 -7.69 8.17 4.25
N VAL A 185 -8.27 8.42 3.08
CA VAL A 185 -7.51 8.51 1.83
C VAL A 185 -7.94 9.72 1.02
N GLU A 186 -6.99 10.34 0.33
CA GLU A 186 -7.27 11.33 -0.70
C GLU A 186 -6.38 11.11 -1.93
N ILE A 187 -6.83 11.60 -3.09
CA ILE A 187 -6.02 11.59 -4.31
C ILE A 187 -5.55 13.02 -4.56
N PHE A 188 -4.25 13.19 -4.79
CA PHE A 188 -3.68 14.48 -5.12
C PHE A 188 -4.40 15.12 -6.34
N GLY A 189 -4.82 16.36 -6.19
CA GLY A 189 -5.47 17.13 -7.24
C GLY A 189 -6.97 16.90 -7.42
N VAL A 190 -7.55 15.82 -6.87
CA VAL A 190 -9.00 15.56 -6.97
C VAL A 190 -9.77 16.52 -6.07
N GLY A 191 -10.83 17.11 -6.61
CA GLY A 191 -11.67 18.10 -5.89
C GLY A 191 -11.07 19.50 -5.80
N LYS A 192 -9.87 19.73 -6.35
CA LYS A 192 -9.26 21.07 -6.45
C LYS A 192 -9.74 21.79 -7.71
N PRO A 193 -9.79 23.15 -7.71
CA PRO A 193 -10.04 23.90 -8.94
C PRO A 193 -8.96 23.61 -9.98
N PHE A 194 -9.31 23.83 -11.25
CA PHE A 194 -8.34 23.71 -12.34
C PHE A 194 -7.09 24.55 -12.04
N MET A 195 -5.93 23.93 -12.17
CA MET A 195 -4.62 24.57 -12.03
C MET A 195 -3.90 24.55 -13.36
N SER A 196 -3.08 25.57 -13.63
CA SER A 196 -2.11 25.48 -14.70
C SER A 196 -1.09 24.36 -14.42
N ASP A 197 -0.43 23.85 -15.45
CA ASP A 197 0.59 22.81 -15.28
C ASP A 197 1.69 23.24 -14.29
N GLY A 198 2.12 24.50 -14.35
CA GLY A 198 3.11 25.05 -13.44
C GLY A 198 2.62 25.11 -11.98
N ASP A 199 1.37 25.47 -11.75
CA ASP A 199 0.77 25.52 -10.42
C ASP A 199 0.56 24.11 -9.88
N LEU A 200 0.13 23.17 -10.73
CA LEU A 200 -0.02 21.76 -10.37
C LEU A 200 1.31 21.15 -9.92
N MET A 201 2.37 21.38 -10.69
CA MET A 201 3.73 20.93 -10.38
C MET A 201 4.24 21.55 -9.06
N ASN A 202 4.03 22.84 -8.87
CA ASN A 202 4.45 23.53 -7.65
C ASN A 202 3.71 22.99 -6.41
N GLU A 203 2.41 22.78 -6.50
CA GLU A 203 1.62 22.22 -5.39
C GLU A 203 2.00 20.77 -5.09
N TYR A 204 2.31 19.99 -6.12
CA TYR A 204 2.78 18.62 -6.01
C TYR A 204 4.05 18.53 -5.16
N TYR A 205 5.09 19.28 -5.53
CA TYR A 205 6.34 19.30 -4.78
C TYR A 205 6.21 19.93 -3.39
N LYS A 206 5.39 20.96 -3.23
CA LYS A 206 5.13 21.57 -1.93
C LYS A 206 4.54 20.61 -0.91
N GLN A 207 3.72 19.65 -1.36
CA GLN A 207 3.20 18.62 -0.48
C GLN A 207 4.22 17.53 -0.16
N LEU A 208 5.10 17.21 -1.10
CA LEU A 208 6.08 16.14 -0.94
C LEU A 208 7.34 16.53 -0.14
N VAL A 209 7.72 17.79 -0.14
CA VAL A 209 8.91 18.27 0.59
C VAL A 209 8.63 18.51 2.08
N LYS A 210 7.39 18.42 2.53
CA LYS A 210 7.03 18.49 3.95
C LYS A 210 7.32 17.19 4.67
#